data_925b412d1785c86fd043551114835448
#
_entry.id   925b412d1785c86fd043551114835448
#
_cell.length_a   1.000
_cell.length_b   1.000
_cell.length_c   1.000
_cell.angle_alpha   90.00
_cell.angle_beta   90.00
_cell.angle_gamma   90.00
#
_symmetry.space_group_name_H-M   'P 1'
#
loop_
_entity.id
_entity.type
_entity.pdbx_description
1 polymer ?
#
loop_
_entity_poly.entity_id
_entity_poly.type
_entity_poly.pdbx_seq_one_letter_code
_entity_poly.pdbx_strand_id
1 'polypeptide(L)'
;MQLEKMEPIVKKFYEGLAEGKFYGRRCLECGAIEFPPHLACNACGYHETEWCEVSGHGHLIDFTVPGPQNDKPYLREVGKYAYGAVELDEGPQYTYVIFGITKKKAPEIRARLMAGETVGVHPKVIERPGYHELCFELD
;
A
#
# COMPACT_ATOMS: atom_id res chain seq x y z
N MET A 1 9.28 -9.18 -13.96
CA MET A 1 9.64 -9.60 -12.59
C MET A 1 9.61 -11.12 -12.51
N GLN A 2 10.66 -11.71 -11.97
CA GLN A 2 10.80 -13.17 -11.87
C GLN A 2 10.62 -13.60 -10.41
N LEU A 3 9.37 -13.85 -10.01
CA LEU A 3 9.04 -14.16 -8.62
C LEU A 3 9.79 -15.36 -8.05
N GLU A 4 9.99 -16.41 -8.86
CA GLU A 4 10.67 -17.61 -8.43
C GLU A 4 12.14 -17.40 -8.04
N LYS A 5 12.73 -16.27 -8.45
CA LYS A 5 14.12 -15.91 -8.14
C LYS A 5 14.25 -14.93 -6.99
N MET A 6 13.11 -14.52 -6.41
CA MET A 6 13.13 -13.56 -5.32
C MET A 6 13.35 -14.21 -3.96
N GLU A 7 13.78 -13.40 -3.01
CA GLU A 7 13.88 -13.83 -1.62
C GLU A 7 12.52 -14.36 -1.15
N PRO A 8 12.48 -15.42 -0.33
CA PRO A 8 11.22 -16.04 0.10
C PRO A 8 10.23 -15.07 0.73
N ILE A 9 10.71 -14.08 1.49
CA ILE A 9 9.86 -13.10 2.13
C ILE A 9 9.16 -12.20 1.09
N VAL A 10 9.88 -11.78 0.06
CA VAL A 10 9.35 -10.97 -1.04
C VAL A 10 8.40 -11.80 -1.90
N LYS A 11 8.79 -13.04 -2.19
CA LYS A 11 7.99 -13.95 -2.99
C LYS A 11 6.62 -14.19 -2.37
N LYS A 12 6.58 -14.46 -1.06
CA LYS A 12 5.31 -14.68 -0.35
C LYS A 12 4.40 -13.46 -0.39
N PHE A 13 4.96 -12.26 -0.27
CA PHE A 13 4.21 -11.04 -0.36
C PHE A 13 3.50 -10.92 -1.72
N TYR A 14 4.22 -11.08 -2.81
CA TYR A 14 3.65 -10.98 -4.16
C TYR A 14 2.70 -12.12 -4.51
N GLU A 15 2.99 -13.34 -4.08
CA GLU A 15 2.07 -14.46 -4.26
C GLU A 15 0.76 -14.22 -3.50
N GLY A 16 0.85 -13.62 -2.31
CA GLY A 16 -0.33 -13.23 -1.55
C GLY A 16 -1.20 -12.24 -2.29
N LEU A 17 -0.60 -11.24 -2.93
CA LEU A 17 -1.35 -10.25 -3.69
C LEU A 17 -2.21 -10.90 -4.79
N ALA A 18 -1.67 -11.91 -5.47
CA ALA A 18 -2.41 -12.65 -6.49
C ALA A 18 -3.63 -13.38 -5.92
N GLU A 19 -3.59 -13.74 -4.64
CA GLU A 19 -4.68 -14.42 -3.93
C GLU A 19 -5.59 -13.46 -3.17
N GLY A 20 -5.31 -12.14 -3.21
CA GLY A 20 -6.06 -11.14 -2.45
C GLY A 20 -5.72 -11.13 -0.96
N LYS A 21 -4.52 -11.61 -0.61
CA LYS A 21 -4.03 -11.65 0.78
C LYS A 21 -2.86 -10.68 0.94
N PHE A 22 -2.84 -9.96 2.06
CA PHE A 22 -1.84 -8.93 2.34
C PHE A 22 -0.98 -9.35 3.51
N TYR A 23 0.16 -9.98 3.22
CA TYR A 23 1.04 -10.54 4.22
C TYR A 23 2.03 -9.51 4.73
N GLY A 24 2.12 -9.38 6.05
CA GLY A 24 3.14 -8.62 6.74
C GLY A 24 3.87 -9.50 7.74
N ARG A 25 4.77 -8.91 8.51
CA ARG A 25 5.49 -9.59 9.59
C ARG A 25 5.21 -8.87 10.91
N ARG A 26 4.85 -9.61 11.95
CA ARG A 26 4.62 -9.06 13.28
C ARG A 26 5.82 -9.36 14.18
N CYS A 27 6.33 -8.34 14.85
CA CYS A 27 7.40 -8.50 15.82
C CYS A 27 6.92 -9.29 17.03
N LEU A 28 7.67 -10.32 17.43
CA LEU A 28 7.33 -11.13 18.59
C LEU A 28 7.57 -10.41 19.90
N GLU A 29 8.41 -9.36 19.89
CA GLU A 29 8.72 -8.59 21.10
C GLU A 29 7.74 -7.45 21.34
N CYS A 30 7.58 -6.55 20.38
CA CYS A 30 6.76 -5.34 20.57
C CYS A 30 5.41 -5.38 19.84
N GLY A 31 5.15 -6.38 19.00
CA GLY A 31 3.89 -6.52 18.30
C GLY A 31 3.71 -5.63 17.07
N ALA A 32 4.69 -4.79 16.75
CA ALA A 32 4.61 -3.92 15.57
C ALA A 32 4.60 -4.75 14.29
N ILE A 33 3.84 -4.29 13.30
CA ILE A 33 3.72 -4.97 12.01
C ILE A 33 4.55 -4.24 10.97
N GLU A 34 5.40 -4.97 10.26
CA GLU A 34 6.12 -4.50 9.07
C GLU A 34 5.33 -4.88 7.83
N PHE A 35 4.95 -3.90 7.04
CA PHE A 35 4.24 -4.08 5.79
C PHE A 35 4.72 -3.04 4.76
N PRO A 36 5.30 -3.41 3.61
CA PRO A 36 5.66 -4.78 3.19
C PRO A 36 6.55 -5.50 4.21
N PRO A 37 6.56 -6.86 4.20
CA PRO A 37 7.22 -7.62 5.25
C PRO A 37 8.74 -7.45 5.28
N HIS A 38 9.28 -7.36 6.50
CA HIS A 38 10.72 -7.36 6.78
C HIS A 38 11.03 -8.38 7.86
N LEU A 39 12.24 -8.92 7.85
CA LEU A 39 12.65 -9.92 8.84
C LEU A 39 12.94 -9.34 10.21
N ALA A 40 13.33 -8.07 10.27
CA ALA A 40 13.60 -7.37 11.52
C ALA A 40 12.57 -6.27 11.76
N CYS A 41 12.31 -5.99 13.04
CA CYS A 41 11.38 -4.94 13.43
C CYS A 41 12.07 -3.57 13.40
N ASN A 42 11.55 -2.63 12.62
CA ASN A 42 12.07 -1.26 12.57
C ASN A 42 11.70 -0.44 13.81
N ALA A 43 10.68 -0.87 14.57
CA ALA A 43 10.25 -0.14 15.76
C ALA A 43 11.16 -0.39 16.97
N CYS A 44 11.63 -1.61 17.17
CA CYS A 44 12.45 -1.96 18.35
C CYS A 44 13.76 -2.67 18.03
N GLY A 45 14.02 -2.99 16.76
CA GLY A 45 15.25 -3.66 16.33
C GLY A 45 15.29 -5.17 16.56
N TYR A 46 14.23 -5.77 17.09
CA TYR A 46 14.18 -7.20 17.36
C TYR A 46 14.10 -8.01 16.07
N HIS A 47 14.73 -9.19 16.06
CA HIS A 47 14.90 -9.97 14.82
C HIS A 47 13.87 -11.08 14.61
N GLU A 48 13.14 -11.45 15.64
CA GLU A 48 12.16 -12.54 15.51
C GLU A 48 10.78 -11.97 15.22
N THR A 49 10.25 -12.34 14.07
CA THR A 49 8.94 -11.93 13.60
C THR A 49 8.18 -13.15 13.13
N GLU A 50 6.88 -12.99 12.93
CA GLU A 50 6.01 -14.04 12.39
C GLU A 50 5.16 -13.49 11.27
N TRP A 51 4.69 -14.37 10.39
CA TRP A 51 3.76 -13.96 9.34
C TRP A 51 2.41 -13.56 9.94
N CYS A 52 1.86 -12.49 9.40
CA CYS A 52 0.51 -12.05 9.74
C CYS A 52 -0.17 -11.52 8.47
N GLU A 53 -1.48 -11.38 8.52
CA GLU A 53 -2.24 -10.75 7.45
C GLU A 53 -2.75 -9.39 7.93
N VAL A 54 -2.75 -8.41 7.02
CA VAL A 54 -3.42 -7.13 7.24
C VAL A 54 -4.63 -7.04 6.32
N SER A 55 -5.62 -6.23 6.68
CA SER A 55 -6.85 -6.09 5.90
C SER A 55 -6.64 -5.37 4.58
N GLY A 56 -5.62 -4.53 4.51
CA GLY A 56 -5.41 -3.61 3.40
C GLY A 56 -6.28 -2.35 3.47
N HIS A 57 -7.24 -2.30 4.40
CA HIS A 57 -8.06 -1.10 4.63
C HIS A 57 -7.30 -0.11 5.51
N GLY A 58 -7.53 1.16 5.26
CA GLY A 58 -6.88 2.21 6.02
C GLY A 58 -7.41 3.59 5.65
N HIS A 59 -6.60 4.60 5.89
CA HIS A 59 -6.95 5.98 5.57
C HIS A 59 -5.78 6.71 4.93
N LEU A 60 -6.14 7.73 4.14
CA LEU A 60 -5.18 8.55 3.41
C LEU A 60 -4.43 9.48 4.36
N ILE A 61 -3.10 9.53 4.23
CA ILE A 61 -2.26 10.46 4.99
C ILE A 61 -1.98 11.70 4.15
N ASP A 62 -1.48 11.50 2.93
CA ASP A 62 -1.13 12.57 2.01
C ASP A 62 -1.08 12.02 0.58
N PHE A 63 -1.07 12.91 -0.40
CA PHE A 63 -1.00 12.50 -1.80
C PHE A 63 -0.45 13.60 -2.69
N THR A 64 0.00 13.20 -3.88
CA THR A 64 0.45 14.11 -4.94
C THR A 64 -0.10 13.62 -6.27
N VAL A 65 -0.80 14.49 -6.99
CA VAL A 65 -1.29 14.18 -8.33
C VAL A 65 -0.09 14.21 -9.29
N PRO A 66 0.15 13.13 -10.07
CA PRO A 66 1.31 13.09 -10.94
C PRO A 66 1.24 14.12 -12.07
N GLY A 67 2.38 14.75 -12.35
CA GLY A 67 2.53 15.57 -13.53
C GLY A 67 2.79 14.70 -14.77
N PRO A 68 2.88 15.32 -15.96
CA PRO A 68 3.08 14.56 -17.21
C PRO A 68 4.31 13.66 -17.23
N GLN A 69 5.36 14.03 -16.49
CA GLN A 69 6.61 13.27 -16.42
C GLN A 69 6.53 12.04 -15.55
N ASN A 70 5.61 12.03 -14.59
CA ASN A 70 5.46 10.96 -13.61
C ASN A 70 4.22 10.09 -13.88
N ASP A 71 3.52 10.35 -14.95
CA ASP A 71 2.32 9.63 -15.33
C ASP A 71 2.70 8.30 -15.98
N LYS A 72 2.02 7.23 -15.56
CA LYS A 72 2.25 5.89 -16.10
C LYS A 72 1.02 5.42 -16.86
N PRO A 73 1.13 5.19 -18.18
CA PRO A 73 -0.02 4.80 -18.99
C PRO A 73 -0.76 3.57 -18.48
N TYR A 74 -0.05 2.55 -18.00
CA TYR A 74 -0.71 1.33 -17.53
C TYR A 74 -1.59 1.57 -16.30
N LEU A 75 -1.25 2.56 -15.48
CA LEU A 75 -2.09 2.95 -14.35
C LEU A 75 -3.30 3.76 -14.80
N ARG A 76 -3.11 4.61 -15.80
CA ARG A 76 -4.20 5.40 -16.38
C ARG A 76 -5.27 4.54 -17.03
N GLU A 77 -4.89 3.41 -17.60
CA GLU A 77 -5.84 2.46 -18.18
C GLU A 77 -6.77 1.88 -17.11
N VAL A 78 -6.31 1.75 -15.87
CA VAL A 78 -7.15 1.29 -14.76
C VAL A 78 -8.06 2.40 -14.25
N GLY A 79 -7.55 3.62 -14.15
CA GLY A 79 -8.31 4.77 -13.69
C GLY A 79 -7.44 5.97 -13.38
N LYS A 80 -8.07 7.05 -12.98
CA LYS A 80 -7.38 8.24 -12.50
C LYS A 80 -6.80 7.96 -11.12
N TYR A 81 -5.59 8.43 -10.86
CA TYR A 81 -4.86 8.10 -9.65
C TYR A 81 -3.96 9.23 -9.19
N ALA A 82 -3.48 9.11 -7.97
CA ALA A 82 -2.42 9.93 -7.40
C ALA A 82 -1.43 9.03 -6.67
N TYR A 83 -0.23 9.52 -6.44
CA TYR A 83 0.72 8.87 -5.55
C TYR A 83 0.44 9.37 -4.15
N GLY A 84 0.44 8.47 -3.17
CA GLY A 84 0.14 8.89 -1.82
C GLY A 84 0.56 7.86 -0.77
N ALA A 85 0.41 8.29 0.48
CA ALA A 85 0.69 7.47 1.65
C ALA A 85 -0.62 7.16 2.36
N VAL A 86 -0.78 5.91 2.77
CA VAL A 86 -1.91 5.44 3.57
C VAL A 86 -1.41 4.83 4.86
N GLU A 87 -2.21 4.95 5.92
CA GLU A 87 -1.98 4.21 7.15
C GLU A 87 -3.02 3.11 7.23
N LEU A 88 -2.55 1.87 7.35
CA LEU A 88 -3.45 0.73 7.47
C LEU A 88 -4.05 0.67 8.87
N ASP A 89 -5.23 0.06 8.98
CA ASP A 89 -5.93 -0.09 10.27
C ASP A 89 -5.06 -0.78 11.31
N GLU A 90 -4.17 -1.66 10.88
CA GLU A 90 -3.25 -2.40 11.76
C GLU A 90 -1.99 -1.61 12.13
N GLY A 91 -1.80 -0.40 11.59
CA GLY A 91 -0.72 0.52 11.97
C GLY A 91 0.33 0.84 10.92
N PRO A 92 0.78 -0.10 10.07
CA PRO A 92 1.84 0.23 9.11
C PRO A 92 1.40 1.21 8.04
N GLN A 93 2.36 1.94 7.49
CA GLN A 93 2.13 2.88 6.39
C GLN A 93 2.60 2.26 5.07
N TYR A 94 1.91 2.58 4.00
CA TYR A 94 2.26 2.13 2.66
C TYR A 94 2.16 3.30 1.69
N THR A 95 3.15 3.43 0.82
CA THR A 95 3.20 4.54 -0.14
C THR A 95 3.23 3.99 -1.56
N TYR A 96 2.21 4.26 -2.32
CA TYR A 96 2.16 3.96 -3.74
C TYR A 96 0.99 4.69 -4.41
N VAL A 97 0.20 3.99 -5.19
CA VAL A 97 -0.86 4.51 -6.05
C VAL A 97 -2.22 4.43 -5.35
N ILE A 98 -2.98 5.52 -5.44
CA ILE A 98 -4.33 5.60 -4.90
C ILE A 98 -5.26 6.03 -6.04
N PHE A 99 -6.14 5.12 -6.45
CA PHE A 99 -7.13 5.40 -7.49
C PHE A 99 -8.30 6.19 -6.91
N GLY A 100 -8.94 6.97 -7.75
CA GLY A 100 -10.08 7.80 -7.36
C GLY A 100 -9.73 9.23 -7.00
N ILE A 101 -8.45 9.56 -6.89
CA ILE A 101 -8.00 10.92 -6.68
C ILE A 101 -7.75 11.55 -8.04
N THR A 102 -8.56 12.55 -8.38
CA THR A 102 -8.43 13.27 -9.64
C THR A 102 -7.91 14.68 -9.38
N LYS A 103 -7.34 15.29 -10.42
CA LYS A 103 -6.90 16.69 -10.33
C LYS A 103 -8.04 17.62 -9.91
N LYS A 104 -9.25 17.31 -10.37
CA LYS A 104 -10.46 18.10 -10.03
C LYS A 104 -10.86 17.93 -8.56
N LYS A 105 -10.75 16.71 -8.02
CA LYS A 105 -11.12 16.39 -6.62
C LYS A 105 -10.03 16.71 -5.61
N ALA A 106 -8.80 16.88 -6.05
CA ALA A 106 -7.67 17.07 -5.17
C ALA A 106 -7.84 18.20 -4.14
N PRO A 107 -8.31 19.40 -4.51
CA PRO A 107 -8.50 20.47 -3.52
C PRO A 107 -9.47 20.11 -2.41
N GLU A 108 -10.58 19.45 -2.74
CA GLU A 108 -11.57 19.01 -1.77
C GLU A 108 -10.99 17.97 -0.81
N ILE A 109 -10.27 16.98 -1.36
CA ILE A 109 -9.66 15.93 -0.54
C ILE A 109 -8.60 16.54 0.39
N ARG A 110 -7.77 17.46 -0.09
CA ARG A 110 -6.78 18.16 0.75
C ARG A 110 -7.45 18.94 1.87
N ALA A 111 -8.55 19.61 1.58
CA ALA A 111 -9.30 20.36 2.59
C ALA A 111 -9.83 19.42 3.68
N ARG A 112 -10.33 18.26 3.30
CA ARG A 112 -10.80 17.25 4.26
C ARG A 112 -9.67 16.76 5.16
N LEU A 113 -8.51 16.46 4.58
CA LEU A 113 -7.34 16.04 5.35
C LEU A 113 -6.87 17.12 6.31
N MET A 114 -6.84 18.37 5.87
CA MET A 114 -6.46 19.51 6.72
C MET A 114 -7.45 19.76 7.85
N ALA A 115 -8.71 19.44 7.63
CA ALA A 115 -9.76 19.55 8.67
C ALA A 115 -9.73 18.36 9.65
N GLY A 116 -8.82 17.40 9.47
CA GLY A 116 -8.72 16.24 10.34
C GLY A 116 -9.74 15.14 10.04
N GLU A 117 -10.42 15.20 8.90
CA GLU A 117 -11.36 14.17 8.50
C GLU A 117 -10.64 12.89 8.06
N THR A 118 -11.26 11.76 8.31
CA THR A 118 -10.77 10.46 7.84
C THR A 118 -11.20 10.23 6.40
N VAL A 119 -10.23 10.06 5.51
CA VAL A 119 -10.49 9.70 4.12
C VAL A 119 -10.11 8.24 3.95
N GLY A 120 -11.09 7.35 3.95
CA GLY A 120 -10.89 5.90 3.90
C GLY A 120 -10.40 5.42 2.55
N VAL A 121 -9.60 4.35 2.59
CA VAL A 121 -9.13 3.66 1.39
C VAL A 121 -9.27 2.16 1.57
N HIS A 122 -9.36 1.46 0.46
CA HIS A 122 -9.35 0.00 0.43
C HIS A 122 -8.33 -0.50 -0.59
N PRO A 123 -7.89 -1.76 -0.49
CA PRO A 123 -6.90 -2.29 -1.41
C PRO A 123 -7.48 -2.51 -2.80
N LYS A 124 -6.65 -2.25 -3.80
CA LYS A 124 -6.96 -2.57 -5.20
C LYS A 124 -5.73 -3.19 -5.81
N VAL A 125 -5.77 -4.50 -5.99
CA VAL A 125 -4.66 -5.25 -6.58
C VAL A 125 -4.80 -5.20 -8.10
N ILE A 126 -3.73 -4.81 -8.78
CA ILE A 126 -3.70 -4.77 -10.24
C ILE A 126 -2.75 -5.82 -10.78
N GLU A 127 -3.12 -6.41 -11.91
CA GLU A 127 -2.30 -7.42 -12.57
C GLU A 127 -1.24 -6.78 -13.45
N ARG A 128 -0.02 -7.28 -13.34
CA ARG A 128 1.11 -6.87 -14.17
C ARG A 128 1.73 -8.11 -14.82
N PRO A 129 2.53 -7.97 -15.89
CA PRO A 129 3.20 -9.13 -16.49
C PRO A 129 4.07 -9.86 -15.47
N GLY A 130 3.66 -11.07 -15.07
CA GLY A 130 4.40 -11.94 -14.17
C GLY A 130 4.24 -11.66 -12.67
N TYR A 131 3.42 -10.67 -12.28
CA TYR A 131 3.22 -10.35 -10.86
C TYR A 131 1.98 -9.46 -10.68
N HIS A 132 1.65 -9.14 -9.43
CA HIS A 132 0.56 -8.22 -9.07
C HIS A 132 1.13 -7.07 -8.24
N GLU A 133 0.52 -5.91 -8.33
CA GLU A 133 0.88 -4.75 -7.52
C GLU A 133 -0.27 -4.39 -6.57
N LEU A 134 0.08 -3.98 -5.36
CA LEU A 134 -0.89 -3.44 -4.42
C LEU A 134 -1.03 -1.94 -4.62
N CYS A 135 -2.23 -1.54 -4.97
CA CYS A 135 -2.65 -0.16 -5.02
C CYS A 135 -3.81 0.03 -4.06
N PHE A 136 -4.24 1.26 -3.88
CA PHE A 136 -5.40 1.59 -3.06
C PHE A 136 -6.40 2.37 -3.90
N GLU A 137 -7.62 2.45 -3.39
CA GLU A 137 -8.69 3.21 -4.00
C GLU A 137 -9.48 3.89 -2.89
N LEU A 138 -9.96 5.11 -3.14
CA LEU A 138 -10.82 5.81 -2.19
C LEU A 138 -12.13 5.04 -2.00
N ASP A 139 -12.57 4.95 -0.75
CA ASP A 139 -13.84 4.32 -0.40
C ASP A 139 -15.04 5.05 -1.02
#